data_5161e7682d7093d7d045db20ec4c2596
#
_entry.id   5161e7682d7093d7d045db20ec4c2596
#
_cell.length_a   1.000
_cell.length_b   1.000
_cell.length_c   1.000
_cell.angle_alpha   90.00
_cell.angle_beta   90.00
_cell.angle_gamma   90.00
#
_symmetry.space_group_name_H-M   'P 1'
#
loop_
_entity.id
_entity.type
_entity.pdbx_description
1 polymer ?
#
loop_
_entity_poly.entity_id
_entity_poly.type
_entity_poly.pdbx_seq_one_letter_code
_entity_poly.pdbx_strand_id
1 'polypeptide(L)'
;MKKKSSARSLFAAVMALCLGLSARSQEVSVYFSTEELPDLVKCLPAPPAKGSAAFNADVSRYRWGKQQRKDPVRSAEVFRDAVWTYEALVDELDEPFGMVVSKDATPRIWTVLERSLLTVDQIRVYPKAYFHRQRPFEYFKEETLTGEDDILRGEGSYPSGHTIRSWLVAMLLSELNPERADAIYARAWTYGDNRVIAGAHWQSDIDASRVAAAIGYSRLQSSPEFRSDMDAAREEFRRISSGEEGFVAIAEAVPDAILEIRYYGTYNFVGERIDGYEQPTALLSKQAAAALKAVSDDLKARGYRLKIYDAYRPQCAVDHFVRWAADLSATQMKSYFYPDLDKSVLFDQEYIMAKSGHTRGSTVDLTLFDMRTEKEVDMGGTFDWFGPESHPDFCGNPETGEYTGDNSKSPIGRSITPEQFSNRMILRRAMLAHGFKPLSSEWWHFTLKDEPFPDTYFTFPVK
;
A
#
# COMPACT_ATOMS: atom_id res chain seq x y z
N MET A 1 -65.54 1.07 -30.68
CA MET A 1 -65.72 1.25 -29.19
C MET A 1 -65.12 0.11 -28.44
N LYS A 2 -64.30 0.44 -27.37
CA LYS A 2 -63.76 -0.49 -26.33
C LYS A 2 -62.65 -1.48 -26.82
N LYS A 3 -61.44 -1.61 -26.24
CA LYS A 3 -60.92 -1.30 -24.90
C LYS A 3 -59.38 -1.14 -25.02
N LYS A 4 -58.81 0.02 -24.63
CA LYS A 4 -57.41 0.17 -24.26
C LYS A 4 -57.42 0.52 -22.78
N SER A 5 -57.25 -0.47 -21.92
CA SER A 5 -57.00 -0.27 -20.48
C SER A 5 -56.73 -1.62 -19.83
N SER A 6 -55.48 -2.09 -19.78
CA SER A 6 -55.04 -3.10 -18.82
C SER A 6 -53.51 -3.30 -18.70
N ALA A 7 -52.71 -2.54 -19.45
CA ALA A 7 -51.24 -2.70 -19.37
C ALA A 7 -50.52 -1.81 -18.31
N ARG A 8 -51.23 -0.84 -17.73
CA ARG A 8 -50.62 0.08 -16.71
C ARG A 8 -50.77 -0.39 -15.25
N SER A 9 -51.62 -1.39 -14.99
CA SER A 9 -51.85 -1.88 -13.61
C SER A 9 -50.99 -3.07 -13.23
N LEU A 10 -50.30 -3.75 -14.19
CA LEU A 10 -49.42 -4.88 -13.90
C LEU A 10 -47.98 -4.46 -13.58
N PHE A 11 -47.56 -3.29 -13.99
CA PHE A 11 -46.19 -2.77 -13.70
C PHE A 11 -46.06 -2.18 -12.29
N ALA A 12 -47.17 -1.73 -11.70
CA ALA A 12 -47.16 -1.18 -10.34
C ALA A 12 -47.24 -2.25 -9.23
N ALA A 13 -47.67 -3.49 -9.56
CA ALA A 13 -47.83 -4.57 -8.58
C ALA A 13 -46.56 -5.43 -8.41
N VAL A 14 -45.63 -5.41 -9.35
CA VAL A 14 -44.35 -6.12 -9.24
C VAL A 14 -43.29 -5.32 -8.45
N MET A 15 -43.43 -3.99 -8.36
CA MET A 15 -42.54 -3.14 -7.53
C MET A 15 -42.90 -3.16 -6.03
N ALA A 16 -44.07 -3.69 -5.62
CA ALA A 16 -44.49 -3.68 -4.23
C ALA A 16 -44.24 -4.99 -3.45
N LEU A 17 -43.68 -6.03 -4.07
CA LEU A 17 -43.42 -7.32 -3.39
C LEU A 17 -41.93 -7.63 -3.13
N CYS A 18 -40.99 -6.71 -3.42
CA CYS A 18 -39.58 -6.79 -3.05
C CYS A 18 -39.22 -5.91 -1.84
N LEU A 19 -40.19 -5.42 -1.09
CA LEU A 19 -40.00 -4.63 0.14
C LEU A 19 -40.12 -5.49 1.37
N GLY A 20 -39.22 -6.44 1.54
CA GLY A 20 -39.28 -7.29 2.72
C GLY A 20 -37.97 -8.00 3.05
N LEU A 21 -36.83 -7.32 2.95
CA LEU A 21 -35.57 -7.65 3.65
C LEU A 21 -34.59 -6.49 3.36
N SER A 22 -34.81 -5.39 4.08
CA SER A 22 -33.90 -4.24 3.96
C SER A 22 -32.68 -4.42 4.86
N ALA A 23 -31.59 -4.97 4.31
CA ALA A 23 -30.31 -4.33 4.58
C ALA A 23 -30.40 -2.93 3.93
N ARG A 24 -30.49 -1.86 4.71
CA ARG A 24 -30.34 -0.49 4.21
C ARG A 24 -28.95 -0.40 3.59
N SER A 25 -28.84 -0.53 2.27
CA SER A 25 -27.72 0.06 1.54
C SER A 25 -27.81 1.56 1.83
N GLN A 26 -26.86 2.11 2.57
CA GLN A 26 -26.73 3.56 2.68
C GLN A 26 -26.61 4.07 1.25
N GLU A 27 -27.57 4.89 0.80
CA GLU A 27 -27.44 5.62 -0.46
C GLU A 27 -26.14 6.45 -0.39
N VAL A 28 -25.23 6.22 -1.33
CA VAL A 28 -23.98 6.96 -1.39
C VAL A 28 -24.30 8.40 -1.71
N SER A 29 -23.98 9.32 -0.78
CA SER A 29 -24.28 10.75 -0.94
C SER A 29 -23.33 11.39 -1.94
N VAL A 30 -23.85 12.32 -2.76
CA VAL A 30 -23.05 13.15 -3.68
C VAL A 30 -22.52 14.40 -2.96
N TYR A 31 -21.42 14.99 -3.47
CA TYR A 31 -20.86 16.24 -2.92
C TYR A 31 -21.63 17.49 -3.34
N PHE A 32 -22.27 17.44 -4.51
CA PHE A 32 -23.06 18.54 -5.08
C PHE A 32 -24.28 17.99 -5.81
N SER A 33 -25.40 18.68 -5.73
CA SER A 33 -26.56 18.43 -6.60
C SER A 33 -26.25 18.83 -8.05
N THR A 34 -27.06 18.36 -8.98
CA THR A 34 -26.90 18.67 -10.41
C THR A 34 -26.93 20.17 -10.70
N GLU A 35 -27.77 20.93 -9.95
CA GLU A 35 -27.95 22.38 -10.09
C GLU A 35 -26.72 23.16 -9.61
N GLU A 36 -25.90 22.59 -8.73
CA GLU A 36 -24.69 23.20 -8.20
C GLU A 36 -23.46 22.94 -9.09
N LEU A 37 -23.59 22.06 -10.08
CA LEU A 37 -22.51 21.76 -11.02
C LEU A 37 -22.38 22.79 -12.12
N PRO A 38 -21.18 23.03 -12.66
CA PRO A 38 -20.97 23.95 -13.79
C PRO A 38 -21.77 23.55 -15.05
N ASP A 39 -22.34 24.52 -15.71
CA ASP A 39 -23.03 24.33 -17.00
C ASP A 39 -22.00 24.20 -18.14
N LEU A 40 -21.77 22.97 -18.59
CA LEU A 40 -20.79 22.67 -19.63
C LEU A 40 -21.13 23.26 -21.01
N VAL A 41 -22.38 23.59 -21.27
CA VAL A 41 -22.75 24.29 -22.53
C VAL A 41 -22.11 25.67 -22.60
N LYS A 42 -21.87 26.30 -21.44
CA LYS A 42 -21.19 27.62 -21.35
C LYS A 42 -19.67 27.49 -21.24
N CYS A 43 -19.16 26.33 -20.80
CA CYS A 43 -17.75 26.16 -20.51
C CYS A 43 -16.99 25.46 -21.64
N LEU A 44 -17.64 24.59 -22.42
CA LEU A 44 -17.02 23.83 -23.49
C LEU A 44 -17.26 24.50 -24.86
N PRO A 45 -16.31 24.40 -25.82
CA PRO A 45 -16.59 24.77 -27.20
C PRO A 45 -17.70 23.89 -27.76
N ALA A 46 -18.48 24.44 -28.70
CA ALA A 46 -19.46 23.63 -29.43
C ALA A 46 -18.75 22.52 -30.21
N PRO A 47 -19.38 21.33 -30.38
CA PRO A 47 -18.79 20.25 -31.20
C PRO A 47 -18.60 20.72 -32.65
N PRO A 48 -17.56 20.21 -33.35
CA PRO A 48 -17.24 20.58 -34.72
C PRO A 48 -18.45 20.46 -35.68
N ALA A 49 -18.71 21.52 -36.44
CA ALA A 49 -19.76 21.51 -37.45
C ALA A 49 -19.42 20.56 -38.61
N LYS A 50 -20.42 19.81 -39.10
CA LYS A 50 -20.25 18.91 -40.26
C LYS A 50 -19.62 19.64 -41.45
N GLY A 51 -18.59 19.03 -42.05
CA GLY A 51 -17.86 19.60 -43.19
C GLY A 51 -16.75 20.59 -42.79
N SER A 52 -16.60 20.96 -41.53
CA SER A 52 -15.46 21.79 -41.09
C SER A 52 -14.15 20.98 -41.07
N ALA A 53 -13.00 21.67 -41.07
CA ALA A 53 -11.69 21.02 -40.94
C ALA A 53 -11.57 20.18 -39.66
N ALA A 54 -12.10 20.68 -38.53
CA ALA A 54 -12.13 19.96 -37.26
C ALA A 54 -13.00 18.67 -37.33
N PHE A 55 -14.17 18.73 -38.00
CA PHE A 55 -14.98 17.54 -38.22
C PHE A 55 -14.28 16.55 -39.14
N ASN A 56 -13.56 17.01 -40.19
CA ASN A 56 -12.77 16.11 -41.04
C ASN A 56 -11.64 15.43 -40.28
N ALA A 57 -11.05 16.08 -39.27
CA ALA A 57 -10.10 15.45 -38.35
C ALA A 57 -10.76 14.34 -37.52
N ASP A 58 -11.97 14.57 -37.00
CA ASP A 58 -12.78 13.54 -36.31
C ASP A 58 -13.03 12.31 -37.22
N VAL A 59 -13.43 12.56 -38.48
CA VAL A 59 -13.62 11.49 -39.47
C VAL A 59 -12.34 10.70 -39.73
N SER A 60 -11.20 11.39 -39.82
CA SER A 60 -9.89 10.75 -40.00
C SER A 60 -9.51 9.87 -38.81
N ARG A 61 -9.76 10.39 -37.60
CA ARG A 61 -9.50 9.66 -36.36
C ARG A 61 -10.43 8.44 -36.20
N TYR A 62 -11.69 8.53 -36.56
CA TYR A 62 -12.60 7.40 -36.61
C TYR A 62 -12.09 6.28 -37.55
N ARG A 63 -11.63 6.65 -38.77
CA ARG A 63 -11.05 5.68 -39.74
C ARG A 63 -9.79 5.03 -39.19
N TRP A 64 -8.93 5.77 -38.48
CA TRP A 64 -7.80 5.21 -37.74
C TRP A 64 -8.28 4.20 -36.71
N GLY A 65 -9.30 4.54 -35.91
CA GLY A 65 -9.89 3.64 -34.90
C GLY A 65 -10.35 2.31 -35.50
N LYS A 66 -10.99 2.35 -36.67
CA LYS A 66 -11.38 1.12 -37.41
C LYS A 66 -10.20 0.24 -37.78
N GLN A 67 -9.04 0.79 -38.09
CA GLN A 67 -7.85 0.01 -38.37
C GLN A 67 -7.30 -0.67 -37.10
N GLN A 68 -7.39 0.00 -35.95
CA GLN A 68 -6.95 -0.56 -34.67
C GLN A 68 -7.77 -1.80 -34.24
N ARG A 69 -9.01 -1.94 -34.70
CA ARG A 69 -9.86 -3.11 -34.44
C ARG A 69 -9.29 -4.43 -35.00
N LYS A 70 -8.29 -4.37 -35.89
CA LYS A 70 -7.63 -5.55 -36.45
C LYS A 70 -6.64 -6.18 -35.47
N ASP A 71 -6.18 -5.46 -34.47
CA ASP A 71 -5.36 -5.96 -33.39
C ASP A 71 -6.26 -6.61 -32.32
N PRO A 72 -6.15 -7.94 -32.11
CA PRO A 72 -7.01 -8.63 -31.14
C PRO A 72 -6.76 -8.19 -29.69
N VAL A 73 -5.53 -7.82 -29.33
CA VAL A 73 -5.19 -7.33 -27.98
C VAL A 73 -5.85 -5.98 -27.74
N ARG A 74 -5.73 -5.09 -28.72
CA ARG A 74 -6.36 -3.78 -28.67
C ARG A 74 -7.88 -3.85 -28.64
N SER A 75 -8.47 -4.75 -29.45
CA SER A 75 -9.92 -4.95 -29.44
C SER A 75 -10.43 -5.49 -28.10
N ALA A 76 -9.73 -6.45 -27.50
CA ALA A 76 -10.11 -6.97 -26.17
C ALA A 76 -10.11 -5.87 -25.09
N GLU A 77 -9.17 -4.94 -25.13
CA GLU A 77 -9.12 -3.79 -24.25
C GLU A 77 -10.31 -2.83 -24.48
N VAL A 78 -10.69 -2.61 -25.74
CA VAL A 78 -11.88 -1.80 -26.08
C VAL A 78 -13.16 -2.39 -25.49
N PHE A 79 -13.31 -3.73 -25.50
CA PHE A 79 -14.46 -4.39 -24.88
C PHE A 79 -14.50 -4.22 -23.36
N ARG A 80 -13.34 -4.32 -22.67
CA ARG A 80 -13.28 -4.08 -21.23
C ARG A 80 -13.66 -2.64 -20.89
N ASP A 81 -13.13 -1.66 -21.61
CA ASP A 81 -13.39 -0.24 -21.40
C ASP A 81 -14.82 0.18 -21.80
N ALA A 82 -15.58 -0.66 -22.47
CA ALA A 82 -16.98 -0.40 -22.78
C ALA A 82 -17.92 -0.71 -21.62
N VAL A 83 -17.48 -1.50 -20.65
CA VAL A 83 -18.29 -1.88 -19.49
C VAL A 83 -18.59 -0.64 -18.62
N TRP A 84 -19.91 -0.35 -18.43
CA TRP A 84 -20.37 0.86 -17.74
C TRP A 84 -20.60 0.61 -16.24
N THR A 85 -19.69 -0.03 -15.55
CA THR A 85 -19.76 -0.16 -14.10
C THR A 85 -18.66 0.64 -13.42
N TYR A 86 -18.82 0.89 -12.14
CA TYR A 86 -17.80 1.54 -11.33
C TYR A 86 -16.59 0.63 -11.13
N GLU A 87 -16.87 -0.61 -10.79
CA GLU A 87 -15.88 -1.66 -10.55
C GLU A 87 -14.97 -1.85 -11.76
N ALA A 88 -15.56 -2.07 -12.95
CA ALA A 88 -14.80 -2.27 -14.20
C ALA A 88 -13.88 -1.09 -14.55
N LEU A 89 -14.31 0.14 -14.25
CA LEU A 89 -13.47 1.33 -14.47
C LEU A 89 -12.29 1.37 -13.51
N VAL A 90 -12.52 1.06 -12.24
CA VAL A 90 -11.47 1.10 -11.22
C VAL A 90 -10.47 -0.02 -11.43
N ASP A 91 -10.93 -1.25 -11.71
CA ASP A 91 -10.08 -2.42 -11.97
C ASP A 91 -9.05 -2.15 -13.10
N GLU A 92 -9.44 -1.42 -14.15
CA GLU A 92 -8.55 -1.07 -15.26
C GLU A 92 -7.47 -0.02 -14.88
N LEU A 93 -7.57 0.57 -13.69
CA LEU A 93 -6.61 1.55 -13.16
C LEU A 93 -5.79 1.01 -11.98
N ASP A 94 -6.09 -0.18 -11.46
CA ASP A 94 -5.38 -0.78 -10.32
C ASP A 94 -3.88 -0.96 -10.59
N GLU A 95 -3.52 -1.57 -11.72
CA GLU A 95 -2.11 -1.78 -12.08
C GLU A 95 -1.37 -0.45 -12.29
N PRO A 96 -1.88 0.51 -13.08
CA PRO A 96 -1.27 1.84 -13.18
C PRO A 96 -1.12 2.56 -11.84
N PHE A 97 -2.12 2.46 -10.95
CA PHE A 97 -2.09 3.05 -9.61
C PHE A 97 -1.11 2.34 -8.67
N GLY A 98 -0.86 1.03 -8.89
CA GLY A 98 0.03 0.20 -8.08
C GLY A 98 -0.62 -0.36 -6.81
N MET A 99 -1.96 -0.36 -6.76
CA MET A 99 -2.73 -0.89 -5.63
C MET A 99 -4.12 -1.32 -6.11
N VAL A 100 -4.62 -2.45 -5.61
CA VAL A 100 -6.01 -2.88 -5.83
C VAL A 100 -6.95 -2.00 -5.01
N VAL A 101 -7.92 -1.37 -5.68
CA VAL A 101 -8.90 -0.50 -5.03
C VAL A 101 -10.24 -1.22 -4.90
N SER A 102 -10.69 -1.44 -3.67
CA SER A 102 -11.95 -2.14 -3.39
C SER A 102 -12.63 -1.64 -2.11
N LYS A 103 -13.92 -1.94 -1.97
CA LYS A 103 -14.70 -1.59 -0.75
C LYS A 103 -14.10 -2.20 0.52
N ASP A 104 -13.54 -3.39 0.41
CA ASP A 104 -13.04 -4.13 1.58
C ASP A 104 -11.60 -3.75 1.91
N ALA A 105 -10.72 -3.64 0.90
CA ALA A 105 -9.29 -3.39 1.11
C ALA A 105 -8.95 -1.90 1.26
N THR A 106 -9.66 -1.01 0.54
CA THR A 106 -9.36 0.42 0.47
C THR A 106 -10.64 1.28 0.61
N PRO A 107 -11.41 1.13 1.71
CA PRO A 107 -12.75 1.72 1.83
C PRO A 107 -12.76 3.26 1.73
N ARG A 108 -11.71 3.97 2.11
CA ARG A 108 -11.63 5.43 2.01
C ARG A 108 -11.35 5.89 0.58
N ILE A 109 -10.41 5.23 -0.10
CA ILE A 109 -10.13 5.47 -1.52
C ILE A 109 -11.39 5.15 -2.33
N TRP A 110 -12.00 3.98 -2.10
CA TRP A 110 -13.24 3.60 -2.75
C TRP A 110 -14.34 4.66 -2.58
N THR A 111 -14.58 5.11 -1.37
CA THR A 111 -15.65 6.08 -1.06
C THR A 111 -15.45 7.40 -1.80
N VAL A 112 -14.25 7.96 -1.80
CA VAL A 112 -14.00 9.25 -2.46
C VAL A 112 -14.13 9.13 -3.97
N LEU A 113 -13.70 8.02 -4.58
CA LEU A 113 -13.86 7.78 -6.01
C LEU A 113 -15.34 7.62 -6.39
N GLU A 114 -16.09 6.76 -5.67
CA GLU A 114 -17.51 6.50 -5.92
C GLU A 114 -18.36 7.77 -5.80
N ARG A 115 -18.19 8.53 -4.72
CA ARG A 115 -18.90 9.81 -4.51
C ARG A 115 -18.57 10.84 -5.56
N SER A 116 -17.30 10.95 -5.93
CA SER A 116 -16.84 11.86 -6.97
C SER A 116 -17.42 11.54 -8.34
N LEU A 117 -17.43 10.25 -8.69
CA LEU A 117 -18.03 9.79 -9.94
C LEU A 117 -19.54 10.05 -9.98
N LEU A 118 -20.27 9.68 -8.91
CA LEU A 118 -21.71 9.92 -8.83
C LEU A 118 -22.06 11.43 -8.95
N THR A 119 -21.21 12.29 -8.37
CA THR A 119 -21.37 13.74 -8.45
C THR A 119 -21.09 14.26 -9.86
N VAL A 120 -19.90 13.97 -10.41
CA VAL A 120 -19.43 14.59 -11.66
C VAL A 120 -20.06 13.98 -12.91
N ASP A 121 -20.50 12.71 -12.86
CA ASP A 121 -21.15 12.08 -14.03
C ASP A 121 -22.39 12.83 -14.50
N GLN A 122 -23.08 13.54 -13.62
CA GLN A 122 -24.26 14.35 -13.94
C GLN A 122 -23.96 15.54 -14.88
N ILE A 123 -22.71 16.04 -14.87
CA ILE A 123 -22.30 17.21 -15.67
C ILE A 123 -22.49 17.00 -17.19
N ARG A 124 -22.50 15.76 -17.67
CA ARG A 124 -22.65 15.40 -19.08
C ARG A 124 -24.10 15.42 -19.60
N VAL A 125 -25.10 15.34 -18.69
CA VAL A 125 -26.49 15.08 -19.08
C VAL A 125 -27.05 16.21 -19.93
N TYR A 126 -26.95 17.45 -19.45
CA TYR A 126 -27.46 18.59 -20.15
C TYR A 126 -26.76 18.88 -21.50
N PRO A 127 -25.43 18.93 -21.62
CA PRO A 127 -24.77 19.16 -22.91
C PRO A 127 -25.04 18.03 -23.93
N LYS A 128 -25.18 16.76 -23.51
CA LYS A 128 -25.61 15.69 -24.42
C LYS A 128 -26.97 15.97 -25.05
N ALA A 129 -27.93 16.37 -24.25
CA ALA A 129 -29.27 16.72 -24.73
C ALA A 129 -29.26 18.04 -25.58
N TYR A 130 -28.48 19.03 -25.16
CA TYR A 130 -28.42 20.34 -25.84
C TYR A 130 -27.77 20.26 -27.22
N PHE A 131 -26.58 19.64 -27.34
CA PHE A 131 -25.87 19.53 -28.61
C PHE A 131 -26.42 18.40 -29.50
N HIS A 132 -27.02 17.40 -28.92
CA HIS A 132 -27.60 16.23 -29.59
C HIS A 132 -26.74 15.72 -30.76
N ARG A 133 -25.42 15.66 -30.55
CA ARG A 133 -24.45 15.33 -31.58
C ARG A 133 -24.60 13.87 -31.99
N GLN A 134 -24.75 13.66 -33.32
CA GLN A 134 -24.83 12.32 -33.89
C GLN A 134 -23.53 11.54 -33.67
N ARG A 135 -23.63 10.29 -33.23
CA ARG A 135 -22.47 9.41 -33.00
C ARG A 135 -21.81 8.94 -34.30
N PRO A 136 -20.50 8.55 -34.29
CA PRO A 136 -19.81 8.05 -35.48
C PRO A 136 -20.53 6.88 -36.14
N PHE A 137 -20.90 5.84 -35.39
CA PHE A 137 -21.58 4.66 -35.93
C PHE A 137 -22.92 5.00 -36.60
N GLU A 138 -23.68 5.92 -36.05
CA GLU A 138 -24.92 6.40 -36.67
C GLU A 138 -24.66 7.22 -37.94
N TYR A 139 -23.61 8.08 -37.90
CA TYR A 139 -23.23 8.91 -39.06
C TYR A 139 -22.81 8.08 -40.26
N PHE A 140 -22.01 7.01 -40.03
CA PHE A 140 -21.55 6.11 -41.08
C PHE A 140 -22.52 4.94 -41.37
N LYS A 141 -23.62 4.79 -40.60
CA LYS A 141 -24.57 3.67 -40.66
C LYS A 141 -23.85 2.32 -40.48
N GLU A 142 -22.97 2.24 -39.54
CA GLU A 142 -22.18 1.05 -39.20
C GLU A 142 -22.55 0.62 -37.79
N GLU A 143 -22.05 -0.52 -37.34
CA GLU A 143 -22.18 -1.01 -35.96
C GLU A 143 -20.97 -0.59 -35.14
N THR A 144 -21.15 -0.43 -33.81
CA THR A 144 -20.04 -0.28 -32.89
C THR A 144 -19.28 -1.59 -32.77
N LEU A 145 -17.98 -1.54 -32.41
CA LEU A 145 -17.21 -2.76 -32.13
C LEU A 145 -17.79 -3.54 -30.93
N THR A 146 -18.37 -2.85 -30.00
CA THR A 146 -18.74 -3.34 -28.65
C THR A 146 -20.22 -3.74 -28.54
N GLY A 147 -21.02 -3.58 -29.62
CA GLY A 147 -22.44 -3.95 -29.63
C GLY A 147 -23.34 -3.06 -28.75
N GLU A 148 -22.90 -1.84 -28.45
CA GLU A 148 -23.67 -0.88 -27.60
C GLU A 148 -24.73 -0.09 -28.39
N ASP A 149 -24.96 -0.42 -29.67
CA ASP A 149 -25.73 0.37 -30.62
C ASP A 149 -27.13 0.74 -30.12
N ASP A 150 -27.88 -0.24 -29.60
CA ASP A 150 -29.25 -0.04 -29.17
C ASP A 150 -29.35 0.88 -27.94
N ILE A 151 -28.34 0.86 -27.07
CA ILE A 151 -28.25 1.70 -25.86
C ILE A 151 -27.86 3.13 -26.24
N LEU A 152 -26.97 3.27 -27.22
CA LEU A 152 -26.35 4.56 -27.56
C LEU A 152 -27.12 5.32 -28.66
N ARG A 153 -27.96 4.64 -29.43
CA ARG A 153 -28.69 5.22 -30.55
C ARG A 153 -29.66 6.31 -30.09
N GLY A 154 -29.54 7.48 -30.73
CA GLY A 154 -30.35 8.64 -30.39
C GLY A 154 -29.91 9.41 -29.14
N GLU A 155 -28.90 8.91 -28.39
CA GLU A 155 -28.23 9.68 -27.37
C GLU A 155 -27.12 10.56 -27.95
N GLY A 156 -27.02 11.80 -27.50
CA GLY A 156 -25.94 12.70 -27.93
C GLY A 156 -24.55 12.14 -27.61
N SER A 157 -23.60 12.26 -28.57
CA SER A 157 -22.22 11.80 -28.37
C SER A 157 -21.37 12.73 -27.51
N TYR A 158 -21.70 14.01 -27.43
CA TYR A 158 -20.85 15.07 -26.87
C TYR A 158 -21.35 15.55 -25.50
N PRO A 159 -20.50 15.54 -24.46
CA PRO A 159 -19.19 14.91 -24.33
C PRO A 159 -19.31 13.39 -24.00
N SER A 160 -18.18 12.65 -24.01
CA SER A 160 -18.10 11.23 -23.69
C SER A 160 -18.17 11.00 -22.17
N GLY A 161 -19.18 10.26 -21.71
CA GLY A 161 -19.31 9.91 -20.29
C GLY A 161 -18.17 8.98 -19.81
N HIS A 162 -17.82 7.95 -20.58
CA HIS A 162 -16.70 7.04 -20.25
C HIS A 162 -15.39 7.81 -20.03
N THR A 163 -15.09 8.81 -20.90
CA THR A 163 -13.87 9.61 -20.79
C THR A 163 -13.92 10.57 -19.61
N ILE A 164 -15.08 11.20 -19.31
CA ILE A 164 -15.22 12.03 -18.10
C ILE A 164 -14.90 11.21 -16.86
N ARG A 165 -15.48 10.00 -16.74
CA ARG A 165 -15.29 9.13 -15.59
C ARG A 165 -13.85 8.66 -15.45
N SER A 166 -13.25 8.11 -16.52
CA SER A 166 -11.88 7.60 -16.47
C SER A 166 -10.85 8.71 -16.19
N TRP A 167 -11.05 9.90 -16.77
CA TRP A 167 -10.16 11.04 -16.54
C TRP A 167 -10.28 11.61 -15.14
N LEU A 168 -11.50 11.66 -14.59
CA LEU A 168 -11.72 12.05 -13.20
C LEU A 168 -11.04 11.11 -12.21
N VAL A 169 -11.22 9.78 -12.40
CA VAL A 169 -10.56 8.78 -11.54
C VAL A 169 -9.03 8.91 -11.66
N ALA A 170 -8.50 9.11 -12.86
CA ALA A 170 -7.07 9.32 -13.04
C ALA A 170 -6.55 10.56 -12.29
N MET A 171 -7.30 11.67 -12.29
CA MET A 171 -6.93 12.87 -11.52
C MET A 171 -6.88 12.56 -10.01
N LEU A 172 -7.90 11.88 -9.47
CA LEU A 172 -7.98 11.52 -8.07
C LEU A 172 -6.87 10.54 -7.65
N LEU A 173 -6.63 9.49 -8.42
CA LEU A 173 -5.59 8.51 -8.14
C LEU A 173 -4.18 9.11 -8.29
N SER A 174 -3.95 10.01 -9.25
CA SER A 174 -2.67 10.71 -9.39
C SER A 174 -2.39 11.68 -8.24
N GLU A 175 -3.42 12.22 -7.60
CA GLU A 175 -3.27 13.03 -6.39
C GLU A 175 -2.89 12.18 -5.17
N LEU A 176 -3.39 10.92 -5.11
CA LEU A 176 -3.04 9.96 -4.06
C LEU A 176 -1.64 9.35 -4.26
N ASN A 177 -1.28 9.03 -5.52
CA ASN A 177 0.02 8.45 -5.87
C ASN A 177 0.71 9.25 -7.00
N PRO A 178 1.33 10.39 -6.69
CA PRO A 178 2.00 11.23 -7.69
C PRO A 178 3.15 10.55 -8.42
N GLU A 179 3.81 9.57 -7.80
CA GLU A 179 4.94 8.84 -8.39
C GLU A 179 4.52 7.99 -9.60
N ARG A 180 3.26 7.61 -9.68
CA ARG A 180 2.71 6.82 -10.78
C ARG A 180 1.77 7.61 -11.70
N ALA A 181 1.73 8.93 -11.56
CA ALA A 181 0.85 9.80 -12.33
C ALA A 181 0.95 9.57 -13.84
N ASP A 182 2.17 9.41 -14.38
CA ASP A 182 2.39 9.16 -15.81
C ASP A 182 1.71 7.87 -16.29
N ALA A 183 1.83 6.77 -15.53
CA ALA A 183 1.20 5.49 -15.85
C ALA A 183 -0.34 5.59 -15.77
N ILE A 184 -0.86 6.23 -14.73
CA ILE A 184 -2.29 6.46 -14.51
C ILE A 184 -2.89 7.26 -15.66
N TYR A 185 -2.28 8.39 -16.03
CA TYR A 185 -2.77 9.22 -17.15
C TYR A 185 -2.61 8.52 -18.50
N ALA A 186 -1.54 7.76 -18.73
CA ALA A 186 -1.37 6.99 -19.96
C ALA A 186 -2.53 5.97 -20.14
N ARG A 187 -2.93 5.28 -19.06
CA ARG A 187 -4.08 4.35 -19.10
C ARG A 187 -5.40 5.08 -19.36
N ALA A 188 -5.65 6.19 -18.65
CA ALA A 188 -6.86 7.00 -18.86
C ALA A 188 -6.93 7.60 -20.27
N TRP A 189 -5.78 7.94 -20.86
CA TRP A 189 -5.69 8.38 -22.25
C TRP A 189 -6.14 7.29 -23.20
N THR A 190 -5.60 6.08 -23.03
CA THR A 190 -5.96 4.88 -23.77
C THR A 190 -7.45 4.55 -23.64
N TYR A 191 -8.02 4.69 -22.45
CA TYR A 191 -9.43 4.48 -22.16
C TYR A 191 -10.33 5.38 -23.04
N GLY A 192 -9.98 6.68 -23.15
CA GLY A 192 -10.66 7.61 -24.04
C GLY A 192 -10.54 7.23 -25.51
N ASP A 193 -9.34 6.90 -25.99
CA ASP A 193 -9.10 6.46 -27.37
C ASP A 193 -9.89 5.19 -27.73
N ASN A 194 -10.11 4.29 -26.77
CA ASN A 194 -10.92 3.09 -26.96
C ASN A 194 -12.38 3.40 -27.31
N ARG A 195 -12.93 4.54 -26.87
CA ARG A 195 -14.28 4.96 -27.26
C ARG A 195 -14.36 5.42 -28.72
N VAL A 196 -13.24 5.93 -29.28
CA VAL A 196 -13.12 6.22 -30.71
C VAL A 196 -12.98 4.92 -31.51
N ILE A 197 -12.17 3.98 -31.03
CA ILE A 197 -12.00 2.65 -31.66
C ILE A 197 -13.31 1.87 -31.64
N ALA A 198 -14.06 1.90 -30.54
CA ALA A 198 -15.42 1.34 -30.46
C ALA A 198 -16.37 1.91 -31.50
N GLY A 199 -16.15 3.16 -31.98
CA GLY A 199 -17.06 3.86 -32.89
C GLY A 199 -18.20 4.60 -32.17
N ALA A 200 -18.15 4.66 -30.84
CA ALA A 200 -19.15 5.29 -30.00
C ALA A 200 -19.02 6.80 -29.93
N HIS A 201 -17.80 7.35 -30.04
CA HIS A 201 -17.48 8.74 -29.87
C HIS A 201 -16.52 9.29 -30.93
N TRP A 202 -16.59 10.58 -31.20
CA TRP A 202 -15.62 11.32 -32.00
C TRP A 202 -14.42 11.72 -31.14
N GLN A 203 -13.26 11.99 -31.76
CA GLN A 203 -12.08 12.46 -31.02
C GLN A 203 -12.36 13.77 -30.24
N SER A 204 -13.05 14.71 -30.85
CA SER A 204 -13.41 15.97 -30.21
C SER A 204 -14.40 15.80 -29.04
N ASP A 205 -15.19 14.69 -28.99
CA ASP A 205 -15.99 14.36 -27.80
C ASP A 205 -15.06 13.96 -26.63
N ILE A 206 -14.01 13.19 -26.94
CA ILE A 206 -13.01 12.74 -25.97
C ILE A 206 -12.22 13.93 -25.39
N ASP A 207 -11.74 14.81 -26.27
CA ASP A 207 -10.95 15.96 -25.88
C ASP A 207 -11.75 16.92 -24.97
N ALA A 208 -13.01 17.20 -25.35
CA ALA A 208 -13.93 17.99 -24.53
C ALA A 208 -14.24 17.30 -23.17
N SER A 209 -14.27 15.97 -23.13
CA SER A 209 -14.53 15.20 -21.90
C SER A 209 -13.43 15.32 -20.88
N ARG A 210 -12.16 15.38 -21.31
CA ARG A 210 -11.03 15.63 -20.41
C ARG A 210 -11.13 17.01 -19.75
N VAL A 211 -11.54 18.02 -20.53
CA VAL A 211 -11.80 19.36 -20.01
C VAL A 211 -13.01 19.36 -19.05
N ALA A 212 -14.09 18.64 -19.41
CA ALA A 212 -15.27 18.49 -18.55
C ALA A 212 -14.94 17.83 -17.21
N ALA A 213 -14.12 16.79 -17.22
CA ALA A 213 -13.63 16.12 -16.00
C ALA A 213 -12.82 17.08 -15.12
N ALA A 214 -11.93 17.89 -15.72
CA ALA A 214 -11.13 18.88 -14.99
C ALA A 214 -12.02 20.00 -14.39
N ILE A 215 -13.06 20.43 -15.08
CA ILE A 215 -14.05 21.38 -14.55
C ILE A 215 -14.80 20.75 -13.36
N GLY A 216 -15.27 19.50 -13.49
CA GLY A 216 -15.92 18.78 -12.40
C GLY A 216 -15.01 18.59 -11.18
N TYR A 217 -13.77 18.18 -11.41
CA TYR A 217 -12.75 18.04 -10.36
C TYR A 217 -12.48 19.37 -9.64
N SER A 218 -12.35 20.49 -10.40
CA SER A 218 -12.18 21.83 -9.81
C SER A 218 -13.37 22.20 -8.92
N ARG A 219 -14.60 21.80 -9.30
CA ARG A 219 -15.78 22.01 -8.47
C ARG A 219 -15.72 21.18 -7.19
N LEU A 220 -15.31 19.90 -7.27
CA LEU A 220 -15.13 19.04 -6.09
C LEU A 220 -14.18 19.66 -5.07
N GLN A 221 -13.07 20.25 -5.50
CA GLN A 221 -12.08 20.90 -4.64
C GLN A 221 -12.67 22.04 -3.79
N SER A 222 -13.80 22.63 -4.18
CA SER A 222 -14.48 23.67 -3.39
C SER A 222 -15.33 23.09 -2.22
N SER A 223 -15.57 21.77 -2.17
CA SER A 223 -16.29 21.10 -1.09
C SER A 223 -15.36 20.78 0.09
N PRO A 224 -15.64 21.26 1.31
CA PRO A 224 -14.90 20.84 2.51
C PRO A 224 -15.00 19.34 2.77
N GLU A 225 -16.16 18.73 2.48
CA GLU A 225 -16.40 17.32 2.67
C GLU A 225 -15.55 16.46 1.70
N PHE A 226 -15.49 16.85 0.42
CA PHE A 226 -14.60 16.19 -0.54
C PHE A 226 -13.12 16.24 -0.10
N ARG A 227 -12.65 17.40 0.36
CA ARG A 227 -11.27 17.53 0.85
C ARG A 227 -10.99 16.63 2.04
N SER A 228 -11.95 16.54 2.98
CA SER A 228 -11.84 15.63 4.13
C SER A 228 -11.78 14.16 3.70
N ASP A 229 -12.61 13.75 2.72
CA ASP A 229 -12.57 12.38 2.18
C ASP A 229 -11.25 12.10 1.44
N MET A 230 -10.71 13.08 0.69
CA MET A 230 -9.39 12.97 0.04
C MET A 230 -8.24 12.85 1.05
N ASP A 231 -8.31 13.57 2.17
CA ASP A 231 -7.30 13.47 3.25
C ASP A 231 -7.35 12.08 3.90
N ALA A 232 -8.55 11.53 4.14
CA ALA A 232 -8.73 10.18 4.64
C ALA A 232 -8.22 9.11 3.65
N ALA A 233 -8.44 9.32 2.34
CA ALA A 233 -7.93 8.43 1.29
C ALA A 233 -6.40 8.49 1.17
N ARG A 234 -5.77 9.67 1.32
CA ARG A 234 -4.31 9.81 1.35
C ARG A 234 -3.69 9.06 2.53
N GLU A 235 -4.28 9.19 3.72
CA GLU A 235 -3.80 8.47 4.89
C GLU A 235 -3.95 6.95 4.72
N GLU A 236 -5.06 6.47 4.16
CA GLU A 236 -5.25 5.06 3.83
C GLU A 236 -4.21 4.57 2.81
N PHE A 237 -4.00 5.31 1.70
CA PHE A 237 -2.98 5.00 0.69
C PHE A 237 -1.59 4.92 1.31
N ARG A 238 -1.21 5.93 2.12
CA ARG A 238 0.08 5.96 2.80
C ARG A 238 0.29 4.73 3.69
N ARG A 239 -0.72 4.40 4.50
CA ARG A 239 -0.68 3.29 5.45
C ARG A 239 -0.55 1.94 4.75
N ILE A 240 -1.29 1.72 3.66
CA ILE A 240 -1.25 0.47 2.89
C ILE A 240 0.04 0.37 2.08
N SER A 241 0.44 1.43 1.38
CA SER A 241 1.65 1.44 0.56
C SER A 241 2.92 1.33 1.39
N SER A 242 2.93 1.85 2.62
CA SER A 242 4.03 1.66 3.56
C SER A 242 4.11 0.25 4.13
N GLY A 243 3.02 -0.54 4.09
CA GLY A 243 2.95 -1.86 4.68
C GLY A 243 2.75 -1.87 6.21
N GLU A 244 2.54 -0.71 6.84
CA GLU A 244 2.32 -0.59 8.30
C GLU A 244 1.22 -1.53 8.82
N GLU A 245 0.19 -1.79 8.03
CA GLU A 245 -0.94 -2.67 8.42
C GLU A 245 -0.54 -4.12 8.71
N GLY A 246 0.57 -4.57 8.17
CA GLY A 246 1.14 -5.89 8.44
C GLY A 246 1.77 -6.03 9.81
N PHE A 247 1.91 -4.94 10.58
CA PHE A 247 2.64 -4.86 11.84
C PHE A 247 1.73 -4.64 13.04
N VAL A 248 2.29 -4.92 14.23
CA VAL A 248 1.66 -4.68 15.53
C VAL A 248 2.76 -4.32 16.54
N ALA A 249 2.43 -3.45 17.50
CA ALA A 249 3.34 -3.12 18.59
C ALA A 249 3.54 -4.35 19.52
N ILE A 250 4.79 -4.64 19.88
CA ILE A 250 5.09 -5.73 20.83
C ILE A 250 4.35 -5.52 22.16
N ALA A 251 4.22 -4.29 22.61
CA ALA A 251 3.48 -3.96 23.85
C ALA A 251 2.00 -4.37 23.80
N GLU A 252 1.38 -4.45 22.62
CA GLU A 252 0.01 -4.96 22.44
C GLU A 252 -0.02 -6.48 22.41
N ALA A 253 0.89 -7.11 21.67
CA ALA A 253 0.95 -8.56 21.51
C ALA A 253 1.50 -9.28 22.76
N VAL A 254 2.48 -8.68 23.43
CA VAL A 254 3.17 -9.21 24.62
C VAL A 254 3.21 -8.11 25.70
N PRO A 255 2.08 -7.83 26.40
CA PRO A 255 1.96 -6.66 27.29
C PRO A 255 2.92 -6.64 28.49
N ASP A 256 3.49 -7.78 28.84
CA ASP A 256 4.45 -7.90 29.94
C ASP A 256 5.93 -7.89 29.47
N ALA A 257 6.19 -7.74 28.18
CA ALA A 257 7.55 -7.51 27.69
C ALA A 257 8.12 -6.19 28.20
N ILE A 258 9.40 -6.19 28.52
CA ILE A 258 10.14 -4.98 28.90
C ILE A 258 10.77 -4.42 27.62
N LEU A 259 10.44 -3.19 27.27
CA LEU A 259 11.02 -2.52 26.11
C LEU A 259 12.18 -1.63 26.55
N GLU A 260 13.39 -1.96 26.12
CA GLU A 260 14.58 -1.11 26.26
C GLU A 260 15.16 -0.86 24.87
N ILE A 261 14.42 -0.06 24.08
CA ILE A 261 14.73 0.14 22.66
C ILE A 261 16.01 0.97 22.52
N ARG A 262 17.11 0.28 22.23
CA ARG A 262 18.47 0.84 22.24
C ARG A 262 18.66 1.93 21.20
N TYR A 263 18.03 1.80 20.06
CA TYR A 263 18.18 2.74 18.94
C TYR A 263 17.30 3.99 19.06
N TYR A 264 16.31 3.98 19.94
CA TYR A 264 15.62 5.22 20.35
C TYR A 264 16.47 6.09 21.28
N GLY A 265 17.31 5.47 22.09
CA GLY A 265 18.22 6.16 23.03
C GLY A 265 19.60 6.43 22.42
N THR A 266 20.52 6.86 23.28
CA THR A 266 21.94 7.13 22.92
C THR A 266 22.87 6.00 23.35
N TYR A 267 22.40 5.02 24.14
CA TYR A 267 23.20 3.89 24.58
C TYR A 267 23.16 2.75 23.55
N ASN A 268 23.78 3.00 22.40
CA ASN A 268 23.99 2.08 21.28
C ASN A 268 25.39 2.32 20.71
N PHE A 269 25.83 1.53 19.76
CA PHE A 269 27.20 1.59 19.22
C PHE A 269 27.50 2.88 18.43
N VAL A 270 26.47 3.62 18.01
CA VAL A 270 26.61 4.91 17.31
C VAL A 270 26.79 6.05 18.33
N GLY A 271 26.08 6.02 19.46
CA GLY A 271 26.12 7.02 20.50
C GLY A 271 25.08 8.12 20.37
N GLU A 272 24.12 7.97 19.47
CA GLU A 272 22.99 8.88 19.29
C GLU A 272 21.72 8.13 18.93
N ARG A 273 20.56 8.83 18.93
CA ARG A 273 19.32 8.22 18.47
C ARG A 273 19.38 7.94 16.97
N ILE A 274 18.96 6.75 16.58
CA ILE A 274 19.02 6.29 15.21
C ILE A 274 17.82 6.80 14.40
N ASP A 275 18.07 7.16 13.15
CA ASP A 275 17.04 7.64 12.22
C ASP A 275 15.87 6.64 12.13
N GLY A 276 14.64 7.17 12.10
CA GLY A 276 13.44 6.36 12.00
C GLY A 276 12.90 5.78 13.31
N TYR A 277 13.59 5.93 14.44
CA TYR A 277 13.05 5.61 15.77
C TYR A 277 12.43 6.87 16.41
N GLU A 278 11.13 7.07 16.21
CA GLU A 278 10.41 8.25 16.69
C GLU A 278 9.81 8.06 18.08
N GLN A 279 9.53 6.80 18.47
CA GLN A 279 9.00 6.42 19.78
C GLN A 279 9.80 5.26 20.39
N PRO A 280 9.84 5.12 21.74
CA PRO A 280 10.49 4.01 22.44
C PRO A 280 9.61 2.74 22.39
N THR A 281 9.20 2.34 21.20
CA THR A 281 8.35 1.17 20.95
C THR A 281 9.04 0.19 20.01
N ALA A 282 8.50 -1.01 19.91
CA ALA A 282 8.98 -2.06 19.01
C ALA A 282 7.82 -2.65 18.23
N LEU A 283 7.99 -2.77 16.92
CA LEU A 283 7.01 -3.31 16.00
C LEU A 283 7.48 -4.67 15.45
N LEU A 284 6.56 -5.58 15.23
CA LEU A 284 6.81 -6.83 14.51
C LEU A 284 5.68 -7.10 13.51
N SER A 285 5.96 -7.88 12.47
CA SER A 285 4.89 -8.47 11.67
C SER A 285 3.92 -9.23 12.57
N LYS A 286 2.63 -9.22 12.26
CA LYS A 286 1.58 -9.87 13.08
C LYS A 286 1.90 -11.33 13.36
N GLN A 287 2.47 -12.04 12.38
CA GLN A 287 2.87 -13.44 12.52
C GLN A 287 4.05 -13.60 13.49
N ALA A 288 5.08 -12.76 13.38
CA ALA A 288 6.22 -12.80 14.28
C ALA A 288 5.83 -12.42 15.71
N ALA A 289 4.93 -11.43 15.86
CA ALA A 289 4.40 -11.05 17.16
C ALA A 289 3.58 -12.17 17.83
N ALA A 290 2.78 -12.91 17.07
CA ALA A 290 2.03 -14.07 17.57
C ALA A 290 2.97 -15.20 18.03
N ALA A 291 4.02 -15.46 17.26
CA ALA A 291 5.06 -16.43 17.66
C ALA A 291 5.83 -15.96 18.91
N LEU A 292 6.19 -14.69 19.00
CA LEU A 292 6.85 -14.10 20.17
C LEU A 292 5.97 -14.16 21.43
N LYS A 293 4.65 -14.01 21.29
CA LYS A 293 3.69 -14.20 22.36
C LYS A 293 3.77 -15.62 22.93
N ALA A 294 3.84 -16.63 22.07
CA ALA A 294 3.97 -18.02 22.50
C ALA A 294 5.32 -18.28 23.22
N VAL A 295 6.43 -17.66 22.76
CA VAL A 295 7.72 -17.67 23.47
C VAL A 295 7.57 -17.06 24.86
N SER A 296 6.91 -15.90 24.95
CA SER A 296 6.70 -15.20 26.23
C SER A 296 5.90 -16.04 27.20
N ASP A 297 4.83 -16.72 26.74
CA ASP A 297 3.99 -17.54 27.60
C ASP A 297 4.77 -18.78 28.14
N ASP A 298 5.58 -19.42 27.31
CA ASP A 298 6.46 -20.55 27.72
C ASP A 298 7.49 -20.08 28.76
N LEU A 299 8.19 -18.99 28.50
CA LEU A 299 9.23 -18.48 29.41
C LEU A 299 8.66 -17.94 30.72
N LYS A 300 7.46 -17.33 30.66
CA LYS A 300 6.77 -16.84 31.86
C LYS A 300 6.40 -17.96 32.82
N ALA A 301 5.98 -19.13 32.30
CA ALA A 301 5.74 -20.31 33.10
C ALA A 301 7.00 -20.81 33.83
N ARG A 302 8.19 -20.42 33.35
CA ARG A 302 9.50 -20.74 33.93
C ARG A 302 10.11 -19.61 34.76
N GLY A 303 9.35 -18.52 34.99
CA GLY A 303 9.76 -17.37 35.81
C GLY A 303 10.54 -16.27 35.08
N TYR A 304 10.47 -16.24 33.74
CA TYR A 304 11.14 -15.22 32.93
C TYR A 304 10.16 -14.33 32.18
N ARG A 305 10.52 -13.07 31.99
CA ARG A 305 9.90 -12.15 31.03
C ARG A 305 10.87 -11.88 29.89
N LEU A 306 10.35 -11.47 28.76
CA LEU A 306 11.16 -10.99 27.65
C LEU A 306 11.57 -9.54 27.86
N LYS A 307 12.81 -9.21 27.54
CA LYS A 307 13.32 -7.86 27.44
C LYS A 307 13.80 -7.62 26.01
N ILE A 308 13.22 -6.62 25.33
CA ILE A 308 13.41 -6.36 23.90
C ILE A 308 14.35 -5.18 23.73
N TYR A 309 15.37 -5.34 22.90
CA TYR A 309 16.33 -4.29 22.56
C TYR A 309 16.03 -3.66 21.20
N ASP A 310 15.61 -4.48 20.23
CA ASP A 310 15.21 -4.06 18.90
C ASP A 310 14.25 -5.07 18.27
N ALA A 311 13.47 -4.61 17.25
CA ALA A 311 12.60 -5.48 16.48
C ALA A 311 12.55 -5.01 15.02
N TYR A 312 11.43 -4.55 14.48
CA TYR A 312 11.43 -3.91 13.18
C TYR A 312 12.35 -2.68 13.18
N ARG A 313 13.23 -2.61 12.19
CA ARG A 313 14.20 -1.54 11.98
C ARG A 313 14.00 -0.97 10.58
N PRO A 314 13.58 0.29 10.42
CA PRO A 314 13.37 0.89 9.10
C PRO A 314 14.66 1.00 8.30
N GLN A 315 14.56 1.01 6.97
CA GLN A 315 15.75 1.10 6.10
C GLN A 315 16.59 2.35 6.39
N CYS A 316 15.99 3.49 6.73
CA CYS A 316 16.74 4.71 7.10
C CYS A 316 17.66 4.53 8.33
N ALA A 317 17.28 3.64 9.27
CA ALA A 317 18.14 3.27 10.40
C ALA A 317 19.37 2.47 9.94
N VAL A 318 19.18 1.51 9.03
CA VAL A 318 20.27 0.76 8.42
C VAL A 318 21.20 1.69 7.66
N ASP A 319 20.65 2.63 6.89
CA ASP A 319 21.41 3.64 6.17
C ASP A 319 22.19 4.56 7.13
N HIS A 320 21.65 4.85 8.32
CA HIS A 320 22.35 5.58 9.37
C HIS A 320 23.58 4.79 9.88
N PHE A 321 23.44 3.49 10.12
CA PHE A 321 24.57 2.62 10.51
C PHE A 321 25.66 2.59 9.45
N VAL A 322 25.28 2.52 8.18
CA VAL A 322 26.21 2.56 7.05
C VAL A 322 26.97 3.90 7.02
N ARG A 323 26.28 5.04 7.16
CA ARG A 323 26.92 6.36 7.23
C ARG A 323 27.86 6.49 8.43
N TRP A 324 27.42 6.03 9.61
CA TRP A 324 28.26 6.03 10.81
C TRP A 324 29.50 5.16 10.62
N ALA A 325 29.38 3.97 10.05
CA ALA A 325 30.52 3.06 9.86
C ALA A 325 31.55 3.63 8.86
N ALA A 326 31.09 4.39 7.86
CA ALA A 326 31.97 5.08 6.92
C ALA A 326 32.77 6.25 7.55
N ASP A 327 32.26 6.85 8.64
CA ASP A 327 33.01 7.86 9.39
C ASP A 327 33.93 7.20 10.43
N LEU A 328 35.19 6.96 10.04
CA LEU A 328 36.18 6.32 10.91
C LEU A 328 36.53 7.15 12.16
N SER A 329 36.16 8.43 12.22
CA SER A 329 36.44 9.31 13.36
C SER A 329 35.38 9.17 14.49
N ALA A 330 34.17 8.68 14.17
CA ALA A 330 33.08 8.50 15.11
C ALA A 330 33.29 7.25 15.98
N THR A 331 34.13 7.37 17.02
CA THR A 331 34.55 6.24 17.88
C THR A 331 34.15 6.41 19.35
N GLN A 332 33.22 7.34 19.66
CA GLN A 332 32.81 7.68 21.03
C GLN A 332 32.29 6.49 21.83
N MET A 333 31.70 5.48 21.18
CA MET A 333 31.15 4.29 21.83
C MET A 333 32.05 3.04 21.69
N LYS A 334 33.24 3.20 21.10
CA LYS A 334 34.17 2.08 20.87
C LYS A 334 34.47 1.27 22.11
N SER A 335 34.75 1.92 23.23
CA SER A 335 35.11 1.27 24.51
C SER A 335 33.97 0.39 25.09
N TYR A 336 32.73 0.63 24.67
CA TYR A 336 31.55 -0.07 25.17
C TYR A 336 31.12 -1.24 24.26
N PHE A 337 31.32 -1.12 22.94
CA PHE A 337 30.75 -2.07 21.99
C PHE A 337 31.76 -2.81 21.13
N TYR A 338 32.93 -2.20 20.83
CA TYR A 338 33.96 -2.81 19.95
C TYR A 338 35.39 -2.41 20.34
N PRO A 339 35.78 -2.56 21.64
CA PRO A 339 37.08 -2.06 22.09
C PRO A 339 38.26 -2.70 21.37
N ASP A 340 38.08 -3.94 20.94
CA ASP A 340 39.15 -4.79 20.39
C ASP A 340 39.19 -4.78 18.86
N LEU A 341 38.23 -4.08 18.21
CA LEU A 341 38.14 -3.98 16.75
C LEU A 341 38.52 -2.61 16.23
N ASP A 342 39.15 -2.56 15.08
CA ASP A 342 39.24 -1.31 14.32
C ASP A 342 37.93 -1.07 13.60
N LYS A 343 37.46 0.18 13.59
CA LYS A 343 36.19 0.53 12.96
C LYS A 343 36.18 0.24 11.45
N SER A 344 37.33 0.31 10.80
CA SER A 344 37.48 0.03 9.37
C SER A 344 37.12 -1.40 8.95
N VAL A 345 37.13 -2.37 9.90
CA VAL A 345 36.82 -3.77 9.57
C VAL A 345 35.37 -4.16 9.77
N LEU A 346 34.51 -3.25 10.26
CA LEU A 346 33.13 -3.60 10.65
C LEU A 346 32.25 -4.03 9.48
N PHE A 347 32.49 -3.52 8.26
CA PHE A 347 31.84 -4.00 7.05
C PHE A 347 32.38 -5.34 6.59
N ASP A 348 33.71 -5.49 6.56
CA ASP A 348 34.37 -6.71 6.06
C ASP A 348 34.06 -7.91 6.93
N GLN A 349 33.80 -7.69 8.23
CA GLN A 349 33.44 -8.72 9.20
C GLN A 349 31.91 -8.84 9.41
N GLU A 350 31.12 -8.19 8.55
CA GLU A 350 29.65 -8.29 8.51
C GLU A 350 28.92 -7.84 9.80
N TYR A 351 29.59 -7.03 10.67
CA TYR A 351 28.93 -6.41 11.82
C TYR A 351 27.95 -5.30 11.39
N ILE A 352 28.25 -4.63 10.27
CA ILE A 352 27.37 -3.64 9.66
C ILE A 352 27.09 -4.07 8.22
N MET A 353 25.82 -4.11 7.86
CA MET A 353 25.35 -4.53 6.54
C MET A 353 24.40 -3.48 5.95
N ALA A 354 24.39 -3.34 4.62
CA ALA A 354 23.46 -2.45 3.92
C ALA A 354 22.02 -2.96 3.86
N LYS A 355 21.79 -4.22 4.23
CA LYS A 355 20.46 -4.86 4.35
C LYS A 355 20.37 -5.61 5.67
N SER A 356 19.23 -5.49 6.34
CA SER A 356 18.98 -6.13 7.63
C SER A 356 17.74 -7.01 7.61
N GLY A 357 17.78 -8.15 8.30
CA GLY A 357 16.62 -8.99 8.57
C GLY A 357 15.53 -8.24 9.33
N HIS A 358 15.90 -7.33 10.22
CA HIS A 358 14.98 -6.48 10.98
C HIS A 358 14.07 -5.63 10.09
N THR A 359 14.58 -5.15 8.94
CA THR A 359 13.82 -4.30 8.01
C THR A 359 12.66 -5.05 7.35
N ARG A 360 12.64 -6.39 7.39
CA ARG A 360 11.52 -7.22 6.94
C ARG A 360 10.44 -7.46 8.01
N GLY A 361 10.68 -6.96 9.25
CA GLY A 361 9.69 -6.96 10.32
C GLY A 361 9.45 -8.29 11.05
N SER A 362 10.31 -9.29 10.85
CA SER A 362 10.15 -10.61 11.48
C SER A 362 11.36 -11.02 12.32
N THR A 363 12.24 -10.09 12.62
CA THR A 363 13.44 -10.26 13.44
C THR A 363 13.32 -9.48 14.74
N VAL A 364 13.81 -10.06 15.83
CA VAL A 364 13.80 -9.45 17.16
C VAL A 364 15.11 -9.74 17.88
N ASP A 365 15.65 -8.70 18.54
CA ASP A 365 16.80 -8.74 19.44
C ASP A 365 16.31 -8.66 20.89
N LEU A 366 16.61 -9.67 21.68
CA LEU A 366 16.02 -9.79 23.01
C LEU A 366 16.90 -10.58 23.99
N THR A 367 16.56 -10.42 25.28
CA THR A 367 17.12 -11.18 26.40
C THR A 367 16.03 -11.62 27.37
N LEU A 368 16.44 -12.28 28.45
CA LEU A 368 15.59 -12.70 29.55
C LEU A 368 15.68 -11.74 30.75
N PHE A 369 14.56 -11.57 31.42
CA PHE A 369 14.45 -10.87 32.70
C PHE A 369 13.91 -11.85 33.75
N ASP A 370 14.68 -12.11 34.79
CA ASP A 370 14.31 -13.04 35.89
C ASP A 370 13.31 -12.34 36.82
N MET A 371 12.08 -12.89 36.88
CA MET A 371 10.99 -12.33 37.69
C MET A 371 11.21 -12.44 39.19
N ARG A 372 12.05 -13.37 39.63
CA ARG A 372 12.37 -13.58 41.05
C ARG A 372 13.41 -12.61 41.56
N THR A 373 14.42 -12.31 40.75
CA THR A 373 15.49 -11.37 41.13
C THR A 373 15.21 -9.93 40.71
N GLU A 374 14.20 -9.75 39.83
CA GLU A 374 13.86 -8.47 39.19
C GLU A 374 15.06 -7.87 38.44
N LYS A 375 15.84 -8.69 37.77
CA LYS A 375 17.04 -8.29 37.03
C LYS A 375 17.09 -8.96 35.67
N GLU A 376 17.79 -8.29 34.75
CA GLU A 376 18.21 -8.90 33.50
C GLU A 376 19.09 -10.14 33.79
N VAL A 377 18.86 -11.21 33.03
CA VAL A 377 19.64 -12.44 33.16
C VAL A 377 21.01 -12.22 32.53
N ASP A 378 22.06 -12.57 33.27
CA ASP A 378 23.44 -12.43 32.82
C ASP A 378 23.75 -13.42 31.70
N MET A 379 23.96 -12.91 30.48
CA MET A 379 24.27 -13.66 29.27
C MET A 379 25.78 -13.70 28.96
N GLY A 380 26.63 -13.08 29.81
CA GLY A 380 28.07 -13.03 29.64
C GLY A 380 28.54 -12.06 28.55
N GLY A 381 27.69 -11.14 28.13
CA GLY A 381 28.00 -10.08 27.17
C GLY A 381 26.82 -9.18 26.96
N THR A 382 27.07 -7.92 26.61
CA THR A 382 26.02 -6.94 26.34
C THR A 382 25.47 -7.09 24.93
N PHE A 383 24.25 -6.62 24.71
CA PHE A 383 23.67 -6.43 23.36
C PHE A 383 24.58 -5.53 22.52
N ASP A 384 24.67 -5.81 21.22
CA ASP A 384 25.53 -5.08 20.26
C ASP A 384 27.04 -5.14 20.53
N TRP A 385 27.50 -6.13 21.28
CA TRP A 385 28.94 -6.36 21.42
C TRP A 385 29.51 -6.94 20.13
N PHE A 386 30.43 -6.24 19.46
CA PHE A 386 31.09 -6.71 18.24
C PHE A 386 32.33 -7.54 18.64
N GLY A 387 32.17 -8.83 18.55
CA GLY A 387 33.21 -9.81 18.90
C GLY A 387 32.69 -11.22 18.96
N PRO A 388 33.59 -12.22 18.93
CA PRO A 388 33.21 -13.63 18.96
C PRO A 388 32.49 -14.04 20.26
N GLU A 389 32.59 -13.24 21.32
CA GLU A 389 31.89 -13.43 22.57
C GLU A 389 30.37 -13.34 22.43
N SER A 390 29.88 -12.69 21.37
CA SER A 390 28.46 -12.59 21.01
C SER A 390 27.91 -13.84 20.30
N HIS A 391 28.77 -14.67 19.75
CA HIS A 391 28.36 -15.86 19.01
C HIS A 391 27.67 -16.88 19.95
N PRO A 392 26.56 -17.51 19.51
CA PRO A 392 25.88 -18.54 20.29
C PRO A 392 26.76 -19.76 20.65
N ASP A 393 27.78 -20.07 19.83
CA ASP A 393 28.71 -21.16 20.00
C ASP A 393 29.99 -20.78 20.80
N PHE A 394 30.02 -19.57 21.34
CA PHE A 394 31.14 -19.14 22.18
C PHE A 394 31.14 -19.90 23.49
N CYS A 395 32.25 -20.58 23.79
CA CYS A 395 32.47 -21.46 24.96
C CYS A 395 31.56 -22.70 25.03
N GLY A 396 30.87 -23.08 23.95
CA GLY A 396 30.01 -24.27 24.00
C GLY A 396 29.41 -24.66 22.66
N ASN A 397 28.62 -25.71 22.66
CA ASN A 397 27.90 -26.19 21.48
C ASN A 397 26.41 -25.83 21.61
N PRO A 398 25.88 -24.87 20.78
CA PRO A 398 24.50 -24.45 20.90
C PRO A 398 23.48 -25.49 20.42
N GLU A 399 23.87 -26.52 19.67
CA GLU A 399 22.98 -27.57 19.20
C GLU A 399 22.76 -28.65 20.28
N THR A 400 23.81 -29.01 21.04
CA THR A 400 23.69 -29.93 22.15
C THR A 400 23.37 -29.23 23.48
N GLY A 401 23.72 -27.93 23.59
CA GLY A 401 23.66 -27.18 24.83
C GLY A 401 24.77 -27.49 25.81
N GLU A 402 25.86 -28.12 25.35
CA GLU A 402 27.01 -28.48 26.16
C GLU A 402 28.00 -27.32 26.26
N TYR A 403 28.35 -26.94 27.49
CA TYR A 403 29.43 -25.99 27.76
C TYR A 403 30.79 -26.68 27.66
N THR A 404 31.68 -26.17 26.82
CA THR A 404 33.03 -26.73 26.60
C THR A 404 34.12 -25.87 27.26
N GLY A 405 33.86 -24.59 27.52
CA GLY A 405 34.86 -23.63 27.97
C GLY A 405 35.86 -23.21 26.89
N ASP A 406 35.67 -23.64 25.64
CA ASP A 406 36.52 -23.26 24.53
C ASP A 406 36.33 -21.78 24.15
N ASN A 407 37.31 -20.98 24.53
CA ASN A 407 37.34 -19.54 24.25
C ASN A 407 38.40 -19.17 23.16
N SER A 408 38.85 -20.17 22.40
CA SER A 408 39.90 -19.97 21.37
C SER A 408 39.57 -18.95 20.30
N LYS A 409 38.27 -18.64 20.14
CA LYS A 409 37.80 -17.57 19.25
C LYS A 409 38.07 -16.14 19.76
N SER A 410 38.25 -15.95 21.08
CA SER A 410 38.52 -14.64 21.66
C SER A 410 39.99 -14.27 21.51
N PRO A 411 40.32 -13.20 20.76
CA PRO A 411 41.72 -12.79 20.54
C PRO A 411 42.45 -12.37 21.84
N ILE A 412 41.68 -12.01 22.87
CA ILE A 412 42.21 -11.53 24.15
C ILE A 412 41.90 -12.50 25.32
N GLY A 413 41.43 -13.72 25.01
CA GLY A 413 41.18 -14.75 26.02
C GLY A 413 39.96 -14.50 26.92
N ARG A 414 38.98 -13.71 26.51
CA ARG A 414 37.70 -13.60 27.24
C ARG A 414 36.99 -14.92 27.25
N SER A 415 36.14 -15.13 28.26
CA SER A 415 35.35 -16.35 28.42
C SER A 415 34.02 -16.01 29.06
N ILE A 416 33.03 -16.89 28.90
CA ILE A 416 31.76 -16.83 29.64
C ILE A 416 31.68 -18.05 30.57
N THR A 417 30.88 -17.96 31.62
CA THR A 417 30.69 -19.02 32.59
C THR A 417 29.72 -20.09 32.08
N PRO A 418 29.72 -21.32 32.65
CA PRO A 418 28.71 -22.32 32.37
C PRO A 418 27.28 -21.84 32.57
N GLU A 419 27.03 -20.97 33.57
CA GLU A 419 25.71 -20.41 33.86
C GLU A 419 25.29 -19.44 32.77
N GLN A 420 26.18 -18.54 32.33
CA GLN A 420 25.92 -17.59 31.24
C GLN A 420 25.62 -18.30 29.93
N PHE A 421 26.37 -19.35 29.60
CA PHE A 421 26.07 -20.19 28.44
C PHE A 421 24.71 -20.90 28.59
N SER A 422 24.39 -21.43 29.73
CA SER A 422 23.09 -22.08 30.00
C SER A 422 21.93 -21.09 29.83
N ASN A 423 22.11 -19.83 30.28
CA ASN A 423 21.13 -18.77 30.16
C ASN A 423 20.84 -18.46 28.67
N ARG A 424 21.85 -18.34 27.82
CA ARG A 424 21.70 -18.23 26.36
C ARG A 424 20.91 -19.40 25.77
N MET A 425 21.16 -20.63 26.25
CA MET A 425 20.47 -21.85 25.78
C MET A 425 19.00 -21.91 26.22
N ILE A 426 18.63 -21.31 27.34
CA ILE A 426 17.22 -21.16 27.77
C ILE A 426 16.47 -20.30 26.75
N LEU A 427 17.00 -19.15 26.43
CA LEU A 427 16.41 -18.24 25.42
C LEU A 427 16.34 -18.92 24.05
N ARG A 428 17.48 -19.44 23.56
CA ARG A 428 17.59 -20.10 22.26
C ARG A 428 16.56 -21.21 22.08
N ARG A 429 16.45 -22.12 23.07
CA ARG A 429 15.50 -23.22 22.98
C ARG A 429 14.05 -22.79 22.93
N ALA A 430 13.68 -21.78 23.70
CA ALA A 430 12.33 -21.21 23.64
C ALA A 430 12.02 -20.59 22.27
N MET A 431 12.94 -19.79 21.73
CA MET A 431 12.78 -19.19 20.41
C MET A 431 12.67 -20.24 19.30
N LEU A 432 13.54 -21.26 19.31
CA LEU A 432 13.50 -22.35 18.32
C LEU A 432 12.21 -23.17 18.38
N ALA A 433 11.69 -23.41 19.59
CA ALA A 433 10.46 -24.18 19.80
C ALA A 433 9.21 -23.46 19.22
N HIS A 434 9.26 -22.15 19.11
CA HIS A 434 8.16 -21.33 18.61
C HIS A 434 8.42 -20.73 17.23
N GLY A 435 9.24 -21.38 16.39
CA GLY A 435 9.36 -21.11 14.97
C GLY A 435 10.38 -20.05 14.57
N PHE A 436 11.20 -19.56 15.50
CA PHE A 436 12.31 -18.66 15.16
C PHE A 436 13.56 -19.44 14.75
N LYS A 437 14.43 -18.81 14.00
CA LYS A 437 15.80 -19.24 13.67
C LYS A 437 16.80 -18.23 14.25
N PRO A 438 17.94 -18.70 14.82
CA PRO A 438 18.94 -17.82 15.38
C PRO A 438 19.89 -17.31 14.30
N LEU A 439 20.61 -16.22 14.60
CA LEU A 439 21.79 -15.79 13.85
C LEU A 439 23.04 -16.49 14.44
N SER A 440 24.03 -16.80 13.60
CA SER A 440 25.25 -17.50 14.03
C SER A 440 26.27 -16.60 14.74
N SER A 441 26.16 -15.28 14.59
CA SER A 441 27.07 -14.28 15.15
C SER A 441 26.53 -13.56 16.40
N GLU A 442 25.23 -13.76 16.74
CA GLU A 442 24.58 -12.98 17.80
C GLU A 442 23.62 -13.84 18.61
N TRP A 443 23.86 -13.98 19.94
CA TRP A 443 23.04 -14.82 20.81
C TRP A 443 21.63 -14.25 21.07
N TRP A 444 21.42 -12.94 20.86
CA TRP A 444 20.16 -12.23 21.09
C TRP A 444 19.25 -12.19 19.87
N HIS A 445 19.77 -12.45 18.65
CA HIS A 445 19.11 -12.20 17.37
C HIS A 445 18.35 -13.43 16.86
N PHE A 446 17.06 -13.25 16.63
CA PHE A 446 16.18 -14.32 16.13
C PHE A 446 15.22 -13.80 15.06
N THR A 447 15.11 -14.54 13.96
CA THR A 447 14.20 -14.24 12.86
C THR A 447 13.15 -15.35 12.75
N LEU A 448 11.88 -15.03 12.53
CA LEU A 448 10.84 -16.02 12.25
C LEU A 448 11.21 -16.81 10.98
N LYS A 449 11.02 -18.16 11.00
CA LYS A 449 11.39 -19.02 9.86
C LYS A 449 10.54 -18.73 8.64
N ASP A 450 9.22 -18.64 8.85
CA ASP A 450 8.22 -18.40 7.82
C ASP A 450 7.84 -16.91 7.85
N GLU A 451 8.76 -16.07 7.37
CA GLU A 451 8.56 -14.62 7.30
C GLU A 451 7.41 -14.29 6.33
N PRO A 452 6.40 -13.46 6.71
CA PRO A 452 5.34 -13.06 5.78
C PRO A 452 5.84 -12.14 4.67
N PHE A 453 6.98 -11.45 4.87
CA PHE A 453 7.55 -10.48 3.95
C PHE A 453 9.03 -10.77 3.67
N PRO A 454 9.40 -11.94 3.11
CA PRO A 454 10.80 -12.37 3.03
C PRO A 454 11.68 -11.48 2.13
N ASP A 455 11.07 -10.77 1.18
CA ASP A 455 11.74 -9.96 0.17
C ASP A 455 11.44 -8.45 0.27
N THR A 456 10.64 -8.04 1.28
CA THR A 456 10.20 -6.64 1.44
C THR A 456 10.99 -5.93 2.54
N TYR A 457 11.67 -4.86 2.19
CA TYR A 457 12.41 -4.00 3.12
C TYR A 457 11.61 -2.71 3.34
N PHE A 458 11.01 -2.59 4.52
CA PHE A 458 10.11 -1.50 4.86
C PHE A 458 10.86 -0.22 5.25
N THR A 459 10.19 0.93 5.07
CA THR A 459 10.79 2.25 5.27
C THR A 459 10.04 3.12 6.28
N PHE A 460 8.84 2.70 6.74
CA PHE A 460 8.05 3.49 7.67
C PHE A 460 8.74 3.58 9.05
N PRO A 461 8.59 4.71 9.78
CA PRO A 461 9.25 4.90 11.07
C PRO A 461 8.63 4.03 12.18
N VAL A 462 9.41 3.79 13.23
CA VAL A 462 8.96 3.20 14.50
C VAL A 462 8.33 4.29 15.35
N LYS A 463 6.98 4.32 15.40
CA LYS A 463 6.20 5.36 16.11
C LYS A 463 4.96 4.78 16.82
#